data_f174f7f9c61e9c88634a8fac35da9e09
#
_entry.id   f174f7f9c61e9c88634a8fac35da9e09
#
_cell.length_a   1.000
_cell.length_b   1.000
_cell.length_c   1.000
_cell.angle_alpha   90.00
_cell.angle_beta   90.00
_cell.angle_gamma   90.00
#
_symmetry.space_group_name_H-M   'P 1'
#
loop_
_entity.id
_entity.type
_entity.pdbx_description
1 polymer ?
#
loop_
_entity_poly.entity_id
_entity_poly.type
_entity_poly.pdbx_seq_one_letter_code
_entity_poly.pdbx_strand_id
1 'polypeptide(L)'
;MRRTKEDAAKTRAHILDIALRLFGELGYSGASLSKIASAAKVTKGAIYWHFESKVDLYEQLIYEKSRQSFNELHGILSGPGRAADRLQQYLIRSFLLLAEDQSFRELQRVIIFKTEQLPELDAQIEQQKNSLRLLLDHLTEVIEEGKLDKSLKDNVQSADLAWEMLAFHNGVSNTWLLFPDSFPLEVKAEQIVKRFFESVVNHQN
;
A
#
# COMPACT_ATOMS: atom_id res chain seq x y z
N MET A 1 22.91 21.47 -23.89
CA MET A 1 23.24 21.45 -22.44
C MET A 1 23.03 20.02 -21.92
N ARG A 2 24.07 19.38 -21.36
CA ARG A 2 23.99 18.00 -20.87
C ARG A 2 23.16 18.02 -19.56
N ARG A 3 21.97 17.39 -19.55
CA ARG A 3 21.16 17.26 -18.33
C ARG A 3 21.97 16.54 -17.24
N THR A 4 21.97 17.08 -16.04
CA THR A 4 22.64 16.45 -14.89
C THR A 4 21.85 15.19 -14.45
N LYS A 5 22.48 14.30 -13.69
CA LYS A 5 21.77 13.15 -13.09
C LYS A 5 20.59 13.62 -12.20
N GLU A 6 20.76 14.74 -11.54
CA GLU A 6 19.73 15.36 -10.69
C GLU A 6 18.53 15.86 -11.50
N ASP A 7 18.78 16.54 -12.65
CA ASP A 7 17.70 16.99 -13.54
C ASP A 7 16.90 15.80 -14.12
N ALA A 8 17.60 14.70 -14.42
CA ALA A 8 16.97 13.47 -14.88
C ALA A 8 16.08 12.83 -13.80
N ALA A 9 16.56 12.77 -12.55
CA ALA A 9 15.78 12.26 -11.42
C ALA A 9 14.53 13.12 -11.14
N LYS A 10 14.65 14.45 -11.17
CA LYS A 10 13.51 15.39 -11.03
C LYS A 10 12.48 15.18 -12.14
N THR A 11 12.95 15.03 -13.40
CA THR A 11 12.05 14.77 -14.54
C THR A 11 11.31 13.45 -14.36
N ARG A 12 12.02 12.39 -13.95
CA ARG A 12 11.41 11.07 -13.71
C ARG A 12 10.35 11.12 -12.60
N ALA A 13 10.66 11.76 -11.47
CA ALA A 13 9.70 11.93 -10.38
C ALA A 13 8.45 12.70 -10.84
N HIS A 14 8.64 13.79 -11.60
CA HIS A 14 7.53 14.57 -12.14
C HIS A 14 6.65 13.76 -13.10
N ILE A 15 7.24 12.90 -13.95
CA ILE A 15 6.48 12.02 -14.83
C ILE A 15 5.63 11.03 -14.00
N LEU A 16 6.18 10.46 -12.93
CA LEU A 16 5.46 9.54 -12.04
C LEU A 16 4.29 10.24 -11.33
N ASP A 17 4.46 11.48 -10.87
CA ASP A 17 3.37 12.25 -10.23
C ASP A 17 2.23 12.53 -11.22
N ILE A 18 2.55 12.91 -12.45
CA ILE A 18 1.56 13.12 -13.52
C ILE A 18 0.89 11.80 -13.91
N ALA A 19 1.64 10.70 -13.97
CA ALA A 19 1.10 9.37 -14.28
C ALA A 19 0.11 8.92 -13.20
N LEU A 20 0.44 9.07 -11.91
CA LEU A 20 -0.46 8.77 -10.80
C LEU A 20 -1.80 9.49 -10.94
N ARG A 21 -1.76 10.79 -11.19
CA ARG A 21 -2.95 11.61 -11.39
C ARG A 21 -3.77 11.12 -12.59
N LEU A 22 -3.14 10.89 -13.75
CA LEU A 22 -3.85 10.47 -14.96
C LEU A 22 -4.41 9.04 -14.85
N PHE A 23 -3.73 8.12 -14.18
CA PHE A 23 -4.28 6.80 -13.88
C PHE A 23 -5.48 6.91 -12.94
N GLY A 24 -5.45 7.81 -11.95
CA GLY A 24 -6.57 8.10 -11.06
C GLY A 24 -7.79 8.66 -11.79
N GLU A 25 -7.58 9.58 -12.74
CA GLU A 25 -8.64 10.24 -13.51
C GLU A 25 -9.23 9.32 -14.60
N LEU A 26 -8.39 8.66 -15.39
CA LEU A 26 -8.74 7.98 -16.64
C LEU A 26 -8.73 6.46 -16.56
N GLY A 27 -8.27 5.88 -15.45
CA GLY A 27 -7.94 4.47 -15.35
C GLY A 27 -6.63 4.11 -16.07
N TYR A 28 -6.13 2.89 -15.83
CA TYR A 28 -4.92 2.42 -16.50
C TYR A 28 -5.09 2.43 -18.02
N SER A 29 -6.15 1.83 -18.58
CA SER A 29 -6.37 1.77 -20.03
C SER A 29 -6.52 3.16 -20.68
N GLY A 30 -7.19 4.10 -20.03
CA GLY A 30 -7.45 5.44 -20.56
C GLY A 30 -6.25 6.37 -20.60
N ALA A 31 -5.23 6.13 -19.75
CA ALA A 31 -3.99 6.90 -19.70
C ALA A 31 -2.95 6.33 -20.66
N SER A 32 -2.61 7.06 -21.72
CA SER A 32 -1.54 6.69 -22.66
C SER A 32 -0.24 7.44 -22.36
N LEU A 33 0.92 6.87 -22.75
CA LEU A 33 2.22 7.53 -22.61
C LEU A 33 2.24 8.90 -23.30
N SER A 34 1.50 9.07 -24.39
CA SER A 34 1.38 10.37 -25.11
C SER A 34 0.60 11.40 -24.28
N LYS A 35 -0.48 11.00 -23.60
CA LYS A 35 -1.23 11.86 -22.67
C LYS A 35 -0.38 12.25 -21.47
N ILE A 36 0.38 11.29 -20.90
CA ILE A 36 1.29 11.54 -19.79
C ILE A 36 2.40 12.51 -20.21
N ALA A 37 3.04 12.30 -21.37
CA ALA A 37 4.07 13.21 -21.89
C ALA A 37 3.54 14.63 -22.07
N SER A 38 2.36 14.79 -22.67
CA SER A 38 1.70 16.09 -22.87
C SER A 38 1.40 16.77 -21.54
N ALA A 39 0.83 16.05 -20.57
CA ALA A 39 0.49 16.60 -19.26
C ALA A 39 1.74 16.95 -18.43
N ALA A 40 2.80 16.15 -18.53
CA ALA A 40 4.09 16.41 -17.90
C ALA A 40 4.93 17.50 -18.62
N LYS A 41 4.45 18.00 -19.78
CA LYS A 41 5.16 18.98 -20.63
C LYS A 41 6.55 18.49 -21.05
N VAL A 42 6.67 17.19 -21.34
CA VAL A 42 7.89 16.56 -21.86
C VAL A 42 7.62 15.92 -23.23
N THR A 43 8.69 15.62 -23.98
CA THR A 43 8.55 14.90 -25.23
C THR A 43 8.24 13.42 -24.97
N LYS A 44 7.58 12.72 -25.93
CA LYS A 44 7.40 11.29 -25.87
C LYS A 44 8.73 10.53 -25.74
N GLY A 45 9.78 11.03 -26.43
CA GLY A 45 11.14 10.48 -26.30
C GLY A 45 11.71 10.59 -24.88
N ALA A 46 11.35 11.66 -24.13
CA ALA A 46 11.75 11.78 -22.74
C ALA A 46 11.07 10.74 -21.84
N ILE A 47 9.83 10.35 -22.14
CA ILE A 47 9.19 9.22 -21.43
C ILE A 47 9.96 7.93 -21.69
N TYR A 48 10.22 7.59 -22.97
CA TYR A 48 10.94 6.36 -23.33
C TYR A 48 12.41 6.32 -22.87
N TRP A 49 12.98 7.47 -22.53
CA TRP A 49 14.29 7.49 -21.91
C TRP A 49 14.28 7.02 -20.45
N HIS A 50 13.15 7.17 -19.75
CA HIS A 50 12.97 6.80 -18.36
C HIS A 50 12.24 5.47 -18.16
N PHE A 51 11.34 5.11 -19.09
CA PHE A 51 10.42 3.98 -18.98
C PHE A 51 10.30 3.26 -20.33
N GLU A 52 10.47 1.94 -20.32
CA GLU A 52 10.46 1.11 -21.54
C GLU A 52 9.05 1.01 -22.13
N SER A 53 8.03 0.98 -21.28
CA SER A 53 6.63 0.80 -21.66
C SER A 53 5.70 1.49 -20.67
N LYS A 54 4.38 1.44 -20.95
CA LYS A 54 3.35 1.88 -20.00
C LYS A 54 3.27 0.96 -18.77
N VAL A 55 3.49 -0.32 -18.97
CA VAL A 55 3.57 -1.32 -17.90
C VAL A 55 4.74 -1.00 -16.99
N ASP A 56 5.94 -0.82 -17.54
CA ASP A 56 7.14 -0.46 -16.79
C ASP A 56 6.95 0.86 -15.99
N LEU A 57 6.35 1.89 -16.62
CA LEU A 57 6.03 3.13 -15.92
C LEU A 57 5.07 2.89 -14.74
N TYR A 58 4.05 2.05 -14.92
CA TYR A 58 3.09 1.70 -13.89
C TYR A 58 3.73 0.91 -12.73
N GLU A 59 4.58 -0.08 -13.03
CA GLU A 59 5.35 -0.83 -12.04
C GLU A 59 6.23 0.07 -11.19
N GLN A 60 7.01 0.92 -11.87
CA GLN A 60 7.91 1.85 -11.20
C GLN A 60 7.14 2.88 -10.38
N LEU A 61 5.95 3.30 -10.83
CA LEU A 61 5.05 4.17 -10.06
C LEU A 61 4.64 3.50 -8.75
N ILE A 62 4.13 2.26 -8.81
CA ILE A 62 3.72 1.51 -7.61
C ILE A 62 4.91 1.37 -6.66
N TYR A 63 6.05 0.90 -7.16
CA TYR A 63 7.24 0.68 -6.35
C TYR A 63 7.71 1.96 -5.65
N GLU A 64 7.89 3.06 -6.39
CA GLU A 64 8.42 4.31 -5.83
C GLU A 64 7.46 4.95 -4.82
N LYS A 65 6.15 4.92 -5.10
CA LYS A 65 5.16 5.56 -4.24
C LYS A 65 4.80 4.72 -3.00
N SER A 66 4.94 3.40 -3.05
CA SER A 66 4.66 2.53 -1.89
C SER A 66 5.88 2.27 -1.01
N ARG A 67 7.10 2.47 -1.53
CA ARG A 67 8.35 2.06 -0.85
C ARG A 67 8.50 2.61 0.56
N GLN A 68 8.21 3.90 0.77
CA GLN A 68 8.37 4.53 2.09
C GLN A 68 7.37 3.95 3.09
N SER A 69 6.09 3.86 2.70
CA SER A 69 5.03 3.30 3.53
C SER A 69 5.27 1.82 3.83
N PHE A 70 5.74 1.06 2.82
CA PHE A 70 6.12 -0.34 3.01
C PHE A 70 7.24 -0.50 4.04
N ASN A 71 8.32 0.28 3.93
CA ASN A 71 9.45 0.21 4.87
C ASN A 71 9.01 0.60 6.30
N GLU A 72 8.16 1.61 6.45
CA GLU A 72 7.61 2.03 7.72
C GLU A 72 6.78 0.91 8.37
N LEU A 73 5.82 0.34 7.63
CA LEU A 73 4.95 -0.72 8.11
C LEU A 73 5.72 -2.01 8.43
N HIS A 74 6.67 -2.39 7.58
CA HIS A 74 7.56 -3.52 7.85
C HIS A 74 8.40 -3.28 9.11
N GLY A 75 8.92 -2.07 9.30
CA GLY A 75 9.68 -1.69 10.50
C GLY A 75 8.86 -1.81 11.79
N ILE A 76 7.55 -1.54 11.75
CA ILE A 76 6.66 -1.73 12.90
C ILE A 76 6.52 -3.23 13.21
N LEU A 77 6.25 -4.08 12.22
CA LEU A 77 6.10 -5.52 12.43
C LEU A 77 7.37 -6.19 12.93
N SER A 78 8.55 -5.76 12.43
CA SER A 78 9.85 -6.32 12.79
C SER A 78 10.52 -5.59 13.97
N GLY A 79 9.88 -4.58 14.54
CA GLY A 79 10.41 -3.73 15.60
C GLY A 79 10.39 -4.40 16.99
N PRO A 80 10.90 -3.69 18.01
CA PRO A 80 10.84 -4.15 19.40
C PRO A 80 9.44 -4.02 19.98
N GLY A 81 9.18 -4.75 21.08
CA GLY A 81 7.92 -4.69 21.82
C GLY A 81 7.11 -5.97 21.71
N ARG A 82 5.98 -6.02 22.44
CA ARG A 82 5.08 -7.18 22.44
C ARG A 82 4.44 -7.34 21.06
N ALA A 83 4.30 -8.58 20.65
CA ALA A 83 3.79 -8.88 19.31
C ALA A 83 2.38 -8.31 19.07
N ALA A 84 1.47 -8.42 20.06
CA ALA A 84 0.12 -7.84 19.93
C ALA A 84 0.14 -6.31 19.73
N ASP A 85 1.07 -5.59 20.37
CA ASP A 85 1.20 -4.15 20.20
C ASP A 85 1.71 -3.80 18.79
N ARG A 86 2.69 -4.54 18.28
CA ARG A 86 3.21 -4.38 16.91
C ARG A 86 2.13 -4.63 15.85
N LEU A 87 1.32 -5.69 16.00
CA LEU A 87 0.22 -6.00 15.10
C LEU A 87 -0.85 -4.90 15.10
N GLN A 88 -1.21 -4.39 16.29
CA GLN A 88 -2.15 -3.28 16.41
C GLN A 88 -1.59 -2.00 15.78
N GLN A 89 -0.33 -1.64 16.10
CA GLN A 89 0.33 -0.46 15.53
C GLN A 89 0.48 -0.55 14.01
N TYR A 90 0.75 -1.73 13.46
CA TYR A 90 0.77 -1.97 12.02
C TYR A 90 -0.57 -1.59 11.36
N LEU A 91 -1.70 -2.09 11.88
CA LEU A 91 -3.03 -1.76 11.34
C LEU A 91 -3.39 -0.28 11.55
N ILE A 92 -3.13 0.27 12.74
CA ILE A 92 -3.38 1.69 13.01
C ILE A 92 -2.59 2.55 12.03
N ARG A 93 -1.28 2.30 11.90
CA ARG A 93 -0.44 3.12 11.03
C ARG A 93 -0.81 2.98 9.57
N SER A 94 -1.20 1.78 9.11
CA SER A 94 -1.67 1.58 7.73
C SER A 94 -2.93 2.42 7.41
N PHE A 95 -3.87 2.52 8.35
CA PHE A 95 -5.04 3.38 8.22
C PHE A 95 -4.70 4.87 8.27
N LEU A 96 -3.78 5.28 9.15
CA LEU A 96 -3.32 6.67 9.21
C LEU A 96 -2.58 7.09 7.95
N LEU A 97 -1.74 6.23 7.36
CA LEU A 97 -1.12 6.50 6.06
C LEU A 97 -2.16 6.75 4.98
N LEU A 98 -3.23 5.97 4.95
CA LEU A 98 -4.33 6.17 3.99
C LEU A 98 -5.06 7.51 4.20
N ALA A 99 -5.26 7.92 5.46
CA ALA A 99 -5.95 9.16 5.81
C ALA A 99 -5.08 10.42 5.62
N GLU A 100 -3.79 10.35 5.95
CA GLU A 100 -2.87 11.49 6.05
C GLU A 100 -2.07 11.73 4.76
N ASP A 101 -1.63 10.66 4.07
CA ASP A 101 -0.79 10.77 2.87
C ASP A 101 -1.65 10.75 1.61
N GLN A 102 -1.83 11.91 1.00
CA GLN A 102 -2.60 12.05 -0.23
C GLN A 102 -2.00 11.22 -1.39
N SER A 103 -0.68 11.15 -1.53
CA SER A 103 -0.03 10.40 -2.61
C SER A 103 -0.25 8.89 -2.45
N PHE A 104 -0.12 8.39 -1.22
CA PHE A 104 -0.41 6.99 -0.89
C PHE A 104 -1.89 6.65 -1.11
N ARG A 105 -2.80 7.51 -0.67
CA ARG A 105 -4.25 7.37 -0.89
C ARG A 105 -4.60 7.28 -2.37
N GLU A 106 -4.08 8.20 -3.20
CA GLU A 106 -4.33 8.17 -4.65
C GLU A 106 -3.73 6.91 -5.30
N LEU A 107 -2.56 6.45 -4.86
CA LEU A 107 -1.99 5.19 -5.32
C LEU A 107 -2.91 4.00 -5.01
N GLN A 108 -3.44 3.92 -3.77
CA GLN A 108 -4.37 2.86 -3.38
C GLN A 108 -5.66 2.91 -4.21
N ARG A 109 -6.19 4.11 -4.48
CA ARG A 109 -7.34 4.28 -5.38
C ARG A 109 -7.07 3.78 -6.79
N VAL A 110 -5.89 4.05 -7.33
CA VAL A 110 -5.47 3.57 -8.66
C VAL A 110 -5.39 2.04 -8.67
N ILE A 111 -4.71 1.45 -7.70
CA ILE A 111 -4.54 -0.01 -7.62
C ILE A 111 -5.89 -0.72 -7.49
N ILE A 112 -6.76 -0.24 -6.62
CA ILE A 112 -7.99 -0.94 -6.25
C ILE A 112 -9.12 -0.70 -7.26
N PHE A 113 -9.29 0.55 -7.75
CA PHE A 113 -10.49 0.92 -8.50
C PHE A 113 -10.23 1.34 -9.95
N LYS A 114 -8.97 1.54 -10.35
CA LYS A 114 -8.63 2.13 -11.65
C LYS A 114 -7.71 1.25 -12.50
N THR A 115 -7.38 0.06 -12.00
CA THR A 115 -6.55 -0.91 -12.73
C THR A 115 -7.41 -2.09 -13.15
N GLU A 116 -7.57 -2.24 -14.45
CA GLU A 116 -8.29 -3.35 -15.04
C GLU A 116 -7.43 -4.63 -15.05
N GLN A 117 -8.07 -5.79 -15.05
CA GLN A 117 -7.38 -7.06 -15.27
C GLN A 117 -7.09 -7.22 -16.76
N LEU A 118 -5.87 -6.93 -17.16
CA LEU A 118 -5.40 -7.00 -18.54
C LEU A 118 -4.22 -7.97 -18.64
N PRO A 119 -4.12 -8.75 -19.74
CA PRO A 119 -3.00 -9.68 -19.91
C PRO A 119 -1.62 -9.04 -19.79
N GLU A 120 -1.47 -7.78 -20.20
CA GLU A 120 -0.22 -7.03 -20.07
C GLU A 120 0.16 -6.73 -18.60
N LEU A 121 -0.76 -6.88 -17.64
CA LEU A 121 -0.56 -6.68 -16.20
C LEU A 121 -0.49 -7.99 -15.42
N ASP A 122 -0.54 -9.15 -16.06
CA ASP A 122 -0.52 -10.46 -15.37
C ASP A 122 0.71 -10.63 -14.48
N ALA A 123 1.88 -10.19 -14.94
CA ALA A 123 3.11 -10.22 -14.15
C ALA A 123 3.02 -9.38 -12.87
N GLN A 124 2.41 -8.18 -12.95
CA GLN A 124 2.17 -7.31 -11.79
C GLN A 124 1.21 -7.93 -10.81
N ILE A 125 0.12 -8.52 -11.31
CA ILE A 125 -0.88 -9.21 -10.49
C ILE A 125 -0.22 -10.34 -9.71
N GLU A 126 0.62 -11.15 -10.38
CA GLU A 126 1.36 -12.23 -9.70
C GLU A 126 2.39 -11.70 -8.70
N GLN A 127 3.09 -10.61 -9.01
CA GLN A 127 3.99 -9.96 -8.05
C GLN A 127 3.24 -9.44 -6.83
N GLN A 128 2.05 -8.85 -7.02
CA GLN A 128 1.20 -8.39 -5.92
C GLN A 128 0.72 -9.56 -5.05
N LYS A 129 0.29 -10.68 -5.66
CA LYS A 129 -0.07 -11.90 -4.93
C LYS A 129 1.10 -12.44 -4.11
N ASN A 130 2.31 -12.45 -4.68
CA ASN A 130 3.51 -12.89 -3.96
C ASN A 130 3.84 -11.95 -2.79
N SER A 131 3.73 -10.65 -2.96
CA SER A 131 3.91 -9.68 -1.87
C SER A 131 2.90 -9.88 -0.73
N LEU A 132 1.63 -10.19 -1.07
CA LEU A 132 0.61 -10.52 -0.07
C LEU A 132 0.89 -11.84 0.65
N ARG A 133 1.41 -12.87 -0.03
CA ARG A 133 1.85 -14.12 0.62
C ARG A 133 2.96 -13.86 1.63
N LEU A 134 3.99 -13.11 1.24
CA LEU A 134 5.08 -12.74 2.14
C LEU A 134 4.60 -11.93 3.36
N LEU A 135 3.62 -11.04 3.17
CA LEU A 135 2.99 -10.33 4.28
C LEU A 135 2.24 -11.28 5.21
N LEU A 136 1.45 -12.22 4.68
CA LEU A 136 0.71 -13.21 5.46
C LEU A 136 1.65 -14.11 6.26
N ASP A 137 2.75 -14.56 5.65
CA ASP A 137 3.78 -15.35 6.33
C ASP A 137 4.38 -14.56 7.49
N HIS A 138 4.77 -13.30 7.27
CA HIS A 138 5.33 -12.44 8.31
C HIS A 138 4.31 -12.13 9.43
N LEU A 139 3.04 -11.85 9.10
CA LEU A 139 1.99 -11.68 10.11
C LEU A 139 1.82 -12.96 10.94
N THR A 140 1.84 -14.12 10.30
CA THR A 140 1.73 -15.43 10.99
C THR A 140 2.89 -15.63 11.97
N GLU A 141 4.13 -15.29 11.58
CA GLU A 141 5.31 -15.34 12.45
C GLU A 141 5.16 -14.42 13.67
N VAL A 142 4.73 -13.17 13.45
CA VAL A 142 4.53 -12.20 14.56
C VAL A 142 3.39 -12.65 15.48
N ILE A 143 2.34 -13.29 14.95
CA ILE A 143 1.25 -13.86 15.78
C ILE A 143 1.77 -15.04 16.63
N GLU A 144 2.61 -15.91 16.09
CA GLU A 144 3.27 -16.96 16.89
C GLU A 144 4.15 -16.40 18.00
N GLU A 145 4.92 -15.32 17.73
CA GLU A 145 5.64 -14.59 18.77
C GLU A 145 4.69 -14.07 19.86
N GLY A 146 3.49 -13.58 19.48
CA GLY A 146 2.49 -13.09 20.41
C GLY A 146 1.90 -14.17 21.34
N LYS A 147 1.85 -15.40 20.89
CA LYS A 147 1.51 -16.56 21.74
C LYS A 147 2.65 -16.90 22.72
N LEU A 148 3.89 -16.83 22.25
CA LEU A 148 5.08 -17.06 23.07
C LEU A 148 5.28 -16.00 24.16
N ASP A 149 5.10 -14.72 23.82
CA ASP A 149 5.25 -13.60 24.75
C ASP A 149 3.98 -13.37 25.60
N LYS A 150 2.94 -14.21 25.43
CA LYS A 150 1.64 -14.16 26.11
C LYS A 150 0.86 -12.86 25.87
N SER A 151 1.14 -12.13 24.81
CA SER A 151 0.34 -10.97 24.41
C SER A 151 -0.92 -11.38 23.62
N LEU A 152 -0.90 -12.54 22.99
CA LEU A 152 -2.04 -13.16 22.30
C LEU A 152 -2.45 -14.45 23.00
N LYS A 153 -3.72 -14.84 22.85
CA LYS A 153 -4.27 -16.08 23.41
C LYS A 153 -3.71 -17.30 22.66
N ASP A 154 -3.39 -18.36 23.41
CA ASP A 154 -2.81 -19.58 22.87
C ASP A 154 -3.75 -20.34 21.89
N ASN A 155 -5.08 -20.15 22.02
CA ASN A 155 -6.08 -20.82 21.18
C ASN A 155 -6.32 -20.13 19.82
N VAL A 156 -5.62 -19.04 19.52
CA VAL A 156 -5.72 -18.37 18.23
C VAL A 156 -4.98 -19.19 17.17
N GLN A 157 -5.63 -19.44 16.03
CA GLN A 157 -4.98 -20.04 14.88
C GLN A 157 -4.26 -18.93 14.10
N SER A 158 -2.93 -19.00 14.05
CA SER A 158 -2.10 -17.86 13.59
C SER A 158 -2.31 -17.52 12.12
N ALA A 159 -2.43 -18.54 11.27
CA ALA A 159 -2.72 -18.32 9.85
C ALA A 159 -4.13 -17.71 9.63
N ASP A 160 -5.12 -18.15 10.40
CA ASP A 160 -6.48 -17.62 10.30
C ASP A 160 -6.53 -16.14 10.72
N LEU A 161 -5.90 -15.80 11.86
CA LEU A 161 -5.82 -14.40 12.29
C LEU A 161 -5.07 -13.52 11.29
N ALA A 162 -4.00 -14.00 10.66
CA ALA A 162 -3.30 -13.27 9.61
C ALA A 162 -4.22 -12.95 8.41
N TRP A 163 -5.04 -13.92 7.97
CA TRP A 163 -6.05 -13.72 6.95
C TRP A 163 -7.16 -12.75 7.39
N GLU A 164 -7.65 -12.90 8.63
CA GLU A 164 -8.65 -11.98 9.21
C GLU A 164 -8.12 -10.55 9.28
N MET A 165 -6.87 -10.35 9.69
CA MET A 165 -6.22 -9.04 9.69
C MET A 165 -6.15 -8.42 8.29
N LEU A 166 -5.76 -9.20 7.27
CA LEU A 166 -5.71 -8.74 5.88
C LEU A 166 -7.11 -8.40 5.37
N ALA A 167 -8.11 -9.25 5.64
CA ALA A 167 -9.49 -9.02 5.23
C ALA A 167 -10.08 -7.78 5.92
N PHE A 168 -9.83 -7.60 7.22
CA PHE A 168 -10.23 -6.43 7.99
C PHE A 168 -9.61 -5.16 7.44
N HIS A 169 -8.28 -5.15 7.23
CA HIS A 169 -7.58 -4.02 6.64
C HIS A 169 -8.15 -3.64 5.27
N ASN A 170 -8.31 -4.62 4.37
CA ASN A 170 -8.84 -4.36 3.03
C ASN A 170 -10.30 -3.87 3.08
N GLY A 171 -11.14 -4.46 3.93
CA GLY A 171 -12.53 -4.05 4.10
C GLY A 171 -12.66 -2.59 4.56
N VAL A 172 -11.93 -2.22 5.61
CA VAL A 172 -11.92 -0.83 6.12
C VAL A 172 -11.37 0.14 5.08
N SER A 173 -10.21 -0.17 4.50
CA SER A 173 -9.53 0.70 3.52
C SER A 173 -10.38 0.92 2.27
N ASN A 174 -10.92 -0.15 1.67
CA ASN A 174 -11.73 -0.06 0.46
C ASN A 174 -13.02 0.74 0.72
N THR A 175 -13.69 0.47 1.85
CA THR A 175 -14.91 1.19 2.22
C THR A 175 -14.62 2.67 2.46
N TRP A 176 -13.54 2.98 3.17
CA TRP A 176 -13.17 4.37 3.43
C TRP A 176 -12.79 5.12 2.14
N LEU A 177 -12.06 4.50 1.22
CA LEU A 177 -11.71 5.10 -0.08
C LEU A 177 -12.94 5.45 -0.93
N LEU A 178 -14.06 4.71 -0.76
CA LEU A 178 -15.34 5.02 -1.42
C LEU A 178 -16.10 6.15 -0.71
N PHE A 179 -15.98 6.25 0.62
CA PHE A 179 -16.74 7.18 1.45
C PHE A 179 -15.86 7.94 2.44
N PRO A 180 -14.83 8.71 1.97
CA PRO A 180 -13.83 9.31 2.85
C PRO A 180 -14.43 10.32 3.85
N ASP A 181 -15.47 11.06 3.44
CA ASP A 181 -16.13 12.08 4.27
C ASP A 181 -17.12 11.50 5.28
N SER A 182 -17.47 10.21 5.17
CA SER A 182 -18.48 9.57 6.01
C SER A 182 -17.92 8.98 7.29
N PHE A 183 -16.60 8.78 7.38
CA PHE A 183 -15.95 8.14 8.51
C PHE A 183 -14.56 8.76 8.76
N PRO A 184 -14.34 9.46 9.89
CA PRO A 184 -13.07 10.10 10.21
C PRO A 184 -12.02 9.05 10.61
N LEU A 185 -11.40 8.41 9.63
CA LEU A 185 -10.47 7.30 9.84
C LEU A 185 -9.27 7.71 10.69
N GLU A 186 -8.75 8.93 10.53
CA GLU A 186 -7.67 9.51 11.32
C GLU A 186 -7.96 9.56 12.83
N VAL A 187 -9.23 9.65 13.19
CA VAL A 187 -9.67 9.70 14.62
C VAL A 187 -10.11 8.31 15.11
N LYS A 188 -10.60 7.46 14.20
CA LYS A 188 -11.23 6.18 14.56
C LYS A 188 -10.32 4.97 14.41
N ALA A 189 -9.15 5.09 13.79
CA ALA A 189 -8.26 3.97 13.51
C ALA A 189 -7.94 3.15 14.78
N GLU A 190 -7.53 3.79 15.86
CA GLU A 190 -7.21 3.10 17.12
C GLU A 190 -8.43 2.35 17.69
N GLN A 191 -9.61 2.97 17.66
CA GLN A 191 -10.83 2.38 18.22
C GLN A 191 -11.27 1.14 17.45
N ILE A 192 -11.22 1.16 16.11
CA ILE A 192 -11.64 0.01 15.30
C ILE A 192 -10.64 -1.14 15.38
N VAL A 193 -9.34 -0.84 15.43
CA VAL A 193 -8.29 -1.84 15.61
C VAL A 193 -8.38 -2.48 16.99
N LYS A 194 -8.56 -1.68 18.05
CA LYS A 194 -8.76 -2.21 19.42
C LYS A 194 -9.93 -3.20 19.47
N ARG A 195 -11.08 -2.85 18.89
CA ARG A 195 -12.24 -3.76 18.83
C ARG A 195 -11.93 -5.07 18.08
N PHE A 196 -11.20 -4.97 16.96
CA PHE A 196 -10.79 -6.17 16.21
C PHE A 196 -9.97 -7.11 17.09
N PHE A 197 -9.05 -6.57 17.90
CA PHE A 197 -8.16 -7.37 18.75
C PHE A 197 -8.76 -7.81 20.09
N GLU A 198 -9.91 -7.28 20.54
CA GLU A 198 -10.51 -7.60 21.87
C GLU A 198 -10.67 -9.09 22.16
N SER A 199 -10.99 -9.89 21.11
CA SER A 199 -11.20 -11.34 21.26
C SER A 199 -9.91 -12.15 21.30
N VAL A 200 -8.79 -11.61 20.81
CA VAL A 200 -7.54 -12.36 20.60
C VAL A 200 -6.39 -11.97 21.53
N VAL A 201 -6.42 -10.75 22.11
CA VAL A 201 -5.40 -10.32 23.07
C VAL A 201 -5.63 -10.92 24.45
N ASN A 202 -4.55 -11.14 25.20
CA ASN A 202 -4.61 -11.41 26.63
C ASN A 202 -4.73 -10.09 27.38
N HIS A 203 -5.82 -9.91 28.11
CA HIS A 203 -5.93 -8.82 29.08
C HIS A 203 -4.99 -9.11 30.25
N GLN A 204 -4.02 -8.23 30.50
CA GLN A 204 -3.25 -8.32 31.74
C GLN A 204 -4.20 -8.09 32.91
N ASN A 205 -4.29 -9.08 33.80
CA ASN A 205 -4.90 -8.92 35.13
C ASN A 205 -4.01 -8.05 36.01
#